data_908dc061a037bdc8b13f2d9408f89f97
#
_entry.id   908dc061a037bdc8b13f2d9408f89f97
#
_cell.length_a   1.000
_cell.length_b   1.000
_cell.length_c   1.000
_cell.angle_alpha   90.00
_cell.angle_beta   90.00
_cell.angle_gamma   90.00
#
_symmetry.space_group_name_H-M   'P 1'
#
loop_
_entity.id
_entity.type
_entity.pdbx_description
1 polymer ?
#
loop_
_entity_poly.entity_id
_entity_poly.type
_entity_poly.pdbx_seq_one_letter_code
_entity_poly.pdbx_strand_id
1 'polypeptide(L)'
;MTDRRRFEQQVLPHIDAAFNLARWLTRNDHDAEDVVQDAMLRAYRHFEGLRGEARPWLLAIVRNACFSWMQRNRPAELAATPDGEAAEAATAPADGPEALLARELDRRMLNEAIAALPLQFREVLILRELEDLSYREIARIANVPIGTVMSRLARARRLLAESVRVITLASRLQTER
;
A
#
# COMPACT_ATOMS: atom_id res chain seq x y z
N MET A 1 11.82 -22.17 25.00
CA MET A 1 12.24 -21.07 24.13
C MET A 1 11.53 -19.83 24.62
N THR A 2 12.23 -18.74 24.88
CA THR A 2 11.64 -17.51 25.43
C THR A 2 10.74 -16.86 24.39
N ASP A 3 9.60 -16.28 24.79
CA ASP A 3 8.63 -15.63 23.87
C ASP A 3 9.29 -14.57 23.00
N ARG A 4 10.31 -13.90 23.52
CA ARG A 4 11.14 -12.97 22.76
C ARG A 4 11.81 -13.65 21.54
N ARG A 5 12.44 -14.81 21.69
CA ARG A 5 13.08 -15.52 20.58
C ARG A 5 12.06 -16.00 19.55
N ARG A 6 10.89 -16.44 19.99
CA ARG A 6 9.80 -16.81 19.08
C ARG A 6 9.31 -15.61 18.30
N PHE A 7 9.14 -14.46 18.95
CA PHE A 7 8.77 -13.21 18.28
C PHE A 7 9.83 -12.80 17.25
N GLU A 8 11.09 -12.81 17.64
CA GLU A 8 12.20 -12.48 16.75
C GLU A 8 12.22 -13.38 15.50
N GLN A 9 11.99 -14.67 15.65
CA GLN A 9 12.00 -15.63 14.55
C GLN A 9 10.76 -15.56 13.66
N GLN A 10 9.58 -15.28 14.21
CA GLN A 10 8.32 -15.35 13.49
C GLN A 10 7.85 -14.00 12.95
N VAL A 11 8.16 -12.91 13.62
CA VAL A 11 7.63 -11.58 13.30
C VAL A 11 8.66 -10.67 12.63
N LEU A 12 9.90 -10.62 13.13
CA LEU A 12 10.93 -9.73 12.57
C LEU A 12 11.23 -9.95 11.08
N PRO A 13 11.16 -11.19 10.51
CA PRO A 13 11.36 -11.37 9.08
C PRO A 13 10.33 -10.63 8.19
N HIS A 14 9.25 -10.15 8.77
CA HIS A 14 8.18 -9.44 8.06
C HIS A 14 8.18 -7.91 8.27
N ILE A 15 9.25 -7.36 8.89
CA ILE A 15 9.34 -5.93 9.18
C ILE A 15 9.37 -5.08 7.89
N ASP A 16 9.99 -5.57 6.83
CA ASP A 16 10.04 -4.88 5.55
C ASP A 16 8.65 -4.78 4.91
N ALA A 17 7.86 -5.85 4.99
CA ALA A 17 6.46 -5.83 4.54
C ALA A 17 5.61 -4.86 5.39
N ALA A 18 5.85 -4.81 6.70
CA ALA A 18 5.21 -3.88 7.61
C ALA A 18 5.52 -2.41 7.24
N PHE A 19 6.80 -2.11 7.01
CA PHE A 19 7.25 -0.78 6.60
C PHE A 19 6.71 -0.39 5.22
N ASN A 20 6.76 -1.32 4.27
CA ASN A 20 6.23 -1.10 2.92
C ASN A 20 4.73 -0.74 2.95
N LEU A 21 3.92 -1.51 3.67
CA LEU A 21 2.50 -1.20 3.85
C LEU A 21 2.29 0.16 4.50
N ALA A 22 2.98 0.44 5.61
CA ALA A 22 2.86 1.70 6.33
C ALA A 22 3.23 2.89 5.44
N ARG A 23 4.32 2.80 4.68
CA ARG A 23 4.78 3.84 3.75
C ARG A 23 3.74 4.16 2.67
N TRP A 24 3.12 3.13 2.09
CA TRP A 24 2.06 3.32 1.11
C TRP A 24 0.80 3.93 1.71
N LEU A 25 0.45 3.58 2.93
CA LEU A 25 -0.74 4.11 3.58
C LEU A 25 -0.53 5.53 4.11
N THR A 26 0.59 5.82 4.76
CA THR A 26 0.90 7.16 5.29
C THR A 26 1.41 8.13 4.22
N ARG A 27 1.96 7.62 3.10
CA ARG A 27 2.59 8.40 2.02
C ARG A 27 3.79 9.24 2.49
N ASN A 28 4.44 8.83 3.56
CA ASN A 28 5.60 9.50 4.14
C ASN A 28 6.47 8.47 4.89
N ASP A 29 7.76 8.47 4.64
CA ASP A 29 8.68 7.49 5.21
C ASP A 29 8.85 7.66 6.73
N HIS A 30 8.92 8.89 7.21
CA HIS A 30 9.07 9.18 8.64
C HIS A 30 7.82 8.78 9.43
N ASP A 31 6.64 9.13 8.92
CA ASP A 31 5.37 8.72 9.51
C ASP A 31 5.22 7.19 9.51
N ALA A 32 5.70 6.52 8.45
CA ALA A 32 5.69 5.07 8.36
C ALA A 32 6.60 4.42 9.42
N GLU A 33 7.78 4.97 9.66
CA GLU A 33 8.69 4.50 10.71
C GLU A 33 8.03 4.57 12.09
N ASP A 34 7.42 5.70 12.42
CA ASP A 34 6.73 5.90 13.70
C ASP A 34 5.55 4.93 13.88
N VAL A 35 4.75 4.75 12.83
CA VAL A 35 3.61 3.82 12.85
C VAL A 35 4.08 2.37 12.98
N VAL A 36 5.15 1.96 12.26
CA VAL A 36 5.69 0.61 12.35
C VAL A 36 6.27 0.35 13.73
N GLN A 37 6.97 1.32 14.33
CA GLN A 37 7.50 1.20 15.68
C GLN A 37 6.37 0.96 16.71
N ASP A 38 5.28 1.74 16.65
CA ASP A 38 4.11 1.53 17.51
C ASP A 38 3.43 0.18 17.24
N ALA A 39 3.30 -0.21 15.97
CA ALA A 39 2.74 -1.49 15.57
C ALA A 39 3.57 -2.67 16.10
N MET A 40 4.90 -2.59 16.04
CA MET A 40 5.81 -3.62 16.56
C MET A 40 5.71 -3.76 18.07
N LEU A 41 5.57 -2.65 18.81
CA LEU A 41 5.33 -2.70 20.26
C LEU A 41 3.98 -3.36 20.59
N ARG A 42 2.94 -3.08 19.82
CA ARG A 42 1.64 -3.74 19.96
C ARG A 42 1.74 -5.23 19.62
N ALA A 43 2.41 -5.57 18.51
CA ALA A 43 2.63 -6.94 18.10
C ALA A 43 3.36 -7.73 19.19
N TYR A 44 4.40 -7.19 19.80
CA TYR A 44 5.13 -7.84 20.89
C TYR A 44 4.25 -8.10 22.11
N ARG A 45 3.43 -7.12 22.52
CA ARG A 45 2.51 -7.25 23.66
C ARG A 45 1.40 -8.30 23.43
N HIS A 46 1.01 -8.52 22.19
CA HIS A 46 -0.08 -9.43 21.82
C HIS A 46 0.41 -10.73 21.14
N PHE A 47 1.71 -11.00 21.19
CA PHE A 47 2.32 -12.11 20.48
C PHE A 47 1.78 -13.48 20.93
N GLU A 48 1.45 -13.65 22.20
CA GLU A 48 0.82 -14.87 22.72
C GLU A 48 -0.53 -15.17 22.05
N GLY A 49 -1.20 -14.15 21.55
CA GLY A 49 -2.47 -14.26 20.81
C GLY A 49 -2.32 -14.57 19.31
N LEU A 50 -1.07 -14.72 18.80
CA LEU A 50 -0.84 -15.06 17.41
C LEU A 50 -1.49 -16.39 17.05
N ARG A 51 -2.42 -16.35 16.08
CA ARG A 51 -3.09 -17.51 15.50
C ARG A 51 -2.80 -17.53 13.99
N GLY A 52 -2.21 -18.63 13.51
CA GLY A 52 -1.87 -18.79 12.09
C GLY A 52 -0.57 -18.11 11.71
N GLU A 53 -0.51 -17.56 10.51
CA GLU A 53 0.70 -16.97 9.94
C GLU A 53 1.00 -15.58 10.51
N ALA A 54 2.27 -15.36 10.86
CA ALA A 54 2.72 -14.12 11.49
C ALA A 54 2.61 -12.92 10.55
N ARG A 55 2.84 -13.11 9.23
CA ARG A 55 2.85 -12.02 8.26
C ARG A 55 1.48 -11.34 8.11
N PRO A 56 0.37 -12.03 7.78
CA PRO A 56 -0.95 -11.39 7.70
C PRO A 56 -1.39 -10.81 9.05
N TRP A 57 -1.03 -11.46 10.16
CA TRP A 57 -1.34 -10.97 11.49
C TRP A 57 -0.62 -9.65 11.81
N LEU A 58 0.69 -9.55 11.49
CA LEU A 58 1.45 -8.31 11.67
C LEU A 58 0.91 -7.20 10.78
N LEU A 59 0.61 -7.50 9.51
CA LEU A 59 0.07 -6.51 8.57
C LEU A 59 -1.30 -5.97 9.01
N ALA A 60 -2.13 -6.79 9.68
CA ALA A 60 -3.37 -6.31 10.30
C ALA A 60 -3.10 -5.29 11.41
N ILE A 61 -2.10 -5.54 12.26
CA ILE A 61 -1.69 -4.61 13.34
C ILE A 61 -1.17 -3.31 12.74
N VAL A 62 -0.29 -3.39 11.73
CA VAL A 62 0.28 -2.23 11.04
C VAL A 62 -0.82 -1.40 10.36
N ARG A 63 -1.73 -2.05 9.64
CA ARG A 63 -2.88 -1.41 9.02
C ARG A 63 -3.70 -0.63 10.04
N ASN A 64 -4.04 -1.26 11.16
CA ASN A 64 -4.82 -0.61 12.20
C ASN A 64 -4.07 0.55 12.86
N ALA A 65 -2.75 0.44 13.03
CA ALA A 65 -1.92 1.52 13.51
C ALA A 65 -1.89 2.71 12.53
N CYS A 66 -1.77 2.43 11.21
CA CYS A 66 -1.86 3.45 10.16
C CYS A 66 -3.21 4.20 10.21
N PHE A 67 -4.32 3.48 10.28
CA PHE A 67 -5.65 4.08 10.33
C PHE A 67 -5.87 4.91 11.60
N SER A 68 -5.38 4.44 12.75
CA SER A 68 -5.41 5.22 13.99
C SER A 68 -4.56 6.48 13.91
N TRP A 69 -3.42 6.40 13.24
CA TRP A 69 -2.55 7.55 13.00
C TRP A 69 -3.22 8.55 12.05
N MET A 70 -3.82 8.09 10.93
CA MET A 70 -4.54 8.95 9.99
C MET A 70 -5.75 9.62 10.63
N GLN A 71 -6.50 8.92 11.47
CA GLN A 71 -7.64 9.51 12.16
C GLN A 71 -7.24 10.73 13.01
N ARG A 72 -6.03 10.72 13.56
CA ARG A 72 -5.51 11.84 14.36
C ARG A 72 -4.90 12.95 13.51
N ASN A 73 -4.23 12.59 12.40
CA ASN A 73 -3.40 13.51 11.63
C ASN A 73 -3.97 13.90 10.26
N ARG A 74 -4.80 13.03 9.65
CA ARG A 74 -5.38 13.22 8.31
C ARG A 74 -6.81 12.66 8.20
N PRO A 75 -7.76 13.16 9.03
CA PRO A 75 -9.12 12.63 9.05
C PRO A 75 -9.85 12.76 7.70
N ALA A 76 -9.52 13.76 6.89
CA ALA A 76 -10.12 13.96 5.56
C ALA A 76 -9.79 12.83 4.58
N GLU A 77 -8.61 12.20 4.67
CA GLU A 77 -8.26 11.06 3.81
C GLU A 77 -9.10 9.81 4.14
N LEU A 78 -9.51 9.64 5.38
CA LEU A 78 -10.39 8.55 5.81
C LEU A 78 -11.84 8.78 5.41
N ALA A 79 -12.28 10.04 5.36
CA ALA A 79 -13.64 10.42 5.00
C ALA A 79 -13.87 10.52 3.49
N ALA A 80 -12.80 10.49 2.68
CA ALA A 80 -12.90 10.58 1.23
C ALA A 80 -13.64 9.35 0.67
N THR A 81 -14.81 9.59 0.11
CA THR A 81 -15.57 8.58 -0.62
C THR A 81 -15.02 8.42 -2.06
N PRO A 82 -15.20 7.25 -2.69
CA PRO A 82 -14.55 6.88 -3.94
C PRO A 82 -15.02 7.60 -5.20
N ASP A 83 -15.83 8.63 -5.12
CA ASP A 83 -16.47 9.28 -6.26
C ASP A 83 -15.74 10.53 -6.78
N GLY A 84 -14.49 10.73 -6.38
CA GLY A 84 -13.62 11.77 -6.95
C GLY A 84 -13.01 11.31 -8.28
N GLU A 85 -13.20 12.09 -9.33
CA GLU A 85 -12.55 11.90 -10.63
C GLU A 85 -11.04 11.94 -10.49
N ALA A 86 -10.35 10.91 -11.04
CA ALA A 86 -8.91 10.85 -11.06
C ALA A 86 -8.36 11.66 -12.23
N ALA A 87 -7.45 12.57 -11.93
CA ALA A 87 -6.65 13.24 -12.94
C ALA A 87 -5.44 12.39 -13.36
N GLU A 88 -5.19 12.42 -14.55
CA GLU A 88 -4.32 11.94 -15.59
C GLU A 88 -2.81 11.83 -15.35
N ALA A 89 -2.18 10.78 -15.81
CA ALA A 89 -1.11 10.63 -16.81
C ALA A 89 -0.08 9.53 -16.60
N ALA A 90 0.72 9.15 -17.43
CA ALA A 90 1.43 8.83 -18.62
C ALA A 90 2.56 7.80 -18.57
N THR A 91 3.17 7.48 -19.70
CA THR A 91 3.81 6.23 -20.10
C THR A 91 5.31 6.19 -20.31
N ALA A 92 5.73 5.00 -20.69
CA ALA A 92 7.00 4.40 -21.09
C ALA A 92 7.22 4.35 -22.63
N PRO A 93 8.14 3.64 -23.27
CA PRO A 93 9.37 2.91 -22.94
C PRO A 93 10.59 3.18 -23.86
N ALA A 94 11.81 2.72 -23.60
CA ALA A 94 12.86 2.30 -24.56
C ALA A 94 14.15 1.81 -23.88
N ASP A 95 14.92 0.93 -24.57
CA ASP A 95 16.13 0.29 -24.06
C ASP A 95 17.42 1.04 -24.43
N GLY A 96 18.24 1.43 -23.41
CA GLY A 96 19.49 2.18 -23.48
C GLY A 96 19.81 2.84 -22.16
N PRO A 97 20.91 3.64 -21.96
CA PRO A 97 21.05 4.46 -20.74
C PRO A 97 19.89 5.47 -20.59
N GLU A 98 19.27 5.88 -21.69
CA GLU A 98 17.98 6.56 -21.71
C GLU A 98 16.84 5.68 -21.18
N ALA A 99 16.91 4.36 -21.37
CA ALA A 99 15.91 3.42 -20.87
C ALA A 99 15.95 3.24 -19.35
N LEU A 100 17.09 3.31 -18.71
CA LEU A 100 17.19 3.31 -17.24
C LEU A 100 16.56 4.56 -16.65
N LEU A 101 16.75 5.70 -17.28
CA LEU A 101 16.13 6.96 -16.88
C LEU A 101 14.61 6.92 -17.16
N ALA A 102 14.19 6.38 -18.30
CA ALA A 102 12.79 6.20 -18.65
C ALA A 102 12.09 5.24 -17.67
N ARG A 103 12.69 4.10 -17.32
CA ARG A 103 12.16 3.16 -16.33
C ARG A 103 12.05 3.78 -14.93
N GLU A 104 12.99 4.64 -14.55
CA GLU A 104 12.92 5.34 -13.27
C GLU A 104 11.79 6.39 -13.27
N LEU A 105 11.61 7.10 -14.37
CA LEU A 105 10.47 8.00 -14.56
C LEU A 105 9.15 7.24 -14.53
N ASP A 106 9.04 6.12 -15.25
CA ASP A 106 7.85 5.26 -15.24
C ASP A 106 7.51 4.74 -13.84
N ARG A 107 8.54 4.31 -13.08
CA ARG A 107 8.37 3.86 -11.71
C ARG A 107 7.87 4.96 -10.79
N ARG A 108 8.42 6.18 -10.91
CA ARG A 108 7.97 7.33 -10.12
C ARG A 108 6.52 7.66 -10.43
N MET A 109 6.17 7.70 -11.71
CA MET A 109 4.83 8.01 -12.15
C MET A 109 3.80 6.95 -11.72
N LEU A 110 4.16 5.66 -11.79
CA LEU A 110 3.33 4.57 -11.27
C LEU A 110 3.14 4.72 -9.75
N ASN A 111 4.20 5.04 -9.01
CA ASN A 111 4.13 5.25 -7.57
C ASN A 111 3.24 6.45 -7.21
N GLU A 112 3.32 7.54 -7.97
CA GLU A 112 2.45 8.71 -7.80
C GLU A 112 0.99 8.36 -8.10
N ALA A 113 0.73 7.61 -9.18
CA ALA A 113 -0.61 7.15 -9.53
C ALA A 113 -1.21 6.24 -8.45
N ILE A 114 -0.43 5.32 -7.89
CA ILE A 114 -0.85 4.47 -6.76
C ILE A 114 -1.09 5.34 -5.52
N ALA A 115 -0.20 6.28 -5.22
CA ALA A 115 -0.34 7.18 -4.07
C ALA A 115 -1.56 8.10 -4.17
N ALA A 116 -2.00 8.43 -5.38
CA ALA A 116 -3.19 9.23 -5.64
C ALA A 116 -4.50 8.44 -5.48
N LEU A 117 -4.47 7.11 -5.48
CA LEU A 117 -5.68 6.32 -5.26
C LEU A 117 -6.30 6.64 -3.89
N PRO A 118 -7.65 6.67 -3.80
CA PRO A 118 -8.32 6.68 -2.51
C PRO A 118 -7.83 5.56 -1.60
N LEU A 119 -7.69 5.85 -0.30
CA LEU A 119 -7.05 4.97 0.67
C LEU A 119 -7.53 3.53 0.62
N GLN A 120 -8.83 3.30 0.55
CA GLN A 120 -9.43 1.97 0.52
C GLN A 120 -9.11 1.15 -0.74
N PHE A 121 -8.82 1.79 -1.88
CA PHE A 121 -8.39 1.13 -3.10
C PHE A 121 -6.89 0.89 -3.10
N ARG A 122 -6.12 1.86 -2.61
CA ARG A 122 -4.67 1.74 -2.42
C ARG A 122 -4.34 0.62 -1.45
N GLU A 123 -5.04 0.52 -0.31
CA GLU A 123 -4.87 -0.53 0.68
C GLU A 123 -4.96 -1.93 0.07
N VAL A 124 -6.07 -2.26 -0.59
CA VAL A 124 -6.28 -3.60 -1.15
C VAL A 124 -5.34 -3.89 -2.32
N LEU A 125 -4.97 -2.87 -3.10
CA LEU A 125 -4.03 -3.00 -4.20
C LEU A 125 -2.62 -3.36 -3.68
N ILE A 126 -2.12 -2.65 -2.68
CA ILE A 126 -0.81 -2.92 -2.07
C ILE A 126 -0.78 -4.31 -1.44
N LEU A 127 -1.79 -4.67 -0.66
CA LEU A 127 -1.87 -5.98 -0.02
C LEU A 127 -1.92 -7.12 -1.04
N ARG A 128 -2.53 -6.90 -2.21
CA ARG A 128 -2.60 -7.92 -3.27
C ARG A 128 -1.36 -7.96 -4.14
N GLU A 129 -0.96 -6.83 -4.71
CA GLU A 129 0.04 -6.79 -5.79
C GLU A 129 1.48 -6.72 -5.25
N LEU A 130 1.71 -6.13 -4.09
CA LEU A 130 3.04 -6.02 -3.50
C LEU A 130 3.29 -7.02 -2.39
N GLU A 131 2.27 -7.34 -1.59
CA GLU A 131 2.40 -8.28 -0.48
C GLU A 131 1.87 -9.69 -0.83
N ASP A 132 1.37 -9.90 -2.04
CA ASP A 132 0.88 -11.17 -2.58
C ASP A 132 -0.07 -11.94 -1.64
N LEU A 133 -0.93 -11.22 -0.92
CA LEU A 133 -1.88 -11.82 0.00
C LEU A 133 -3.12 -12.34 -0.74
N SER A 134 -3.70 -13.42 -0.22
CA SER A 134 -4.97 -13.93 -0.69
C SER A 134 -6.13 -12.98 -0.38
N TYR A 135 -7.21 -13.04 -1.14
CA TYR A 135 -8.41 -12.23 -0.89
C TYR A 135 -9.00 -12.43 0.52
N ARG A 136 -8.86 -13.65 1.07
CA ARG A 136 -9.31 -13.96 2.43
C ARG A 136 -8.46 -13.25 3.50
N GLU A 137 -7.15 -13.20 3.29
CA GLU A 137 -6.24 -12.48 4.18
C GLU A 137 -6.48 -10.98 4.10
N ILE A 138 -6.61 -10.43 2.90
CA ILE A 138 -6.93 -9.02 2.68
C ILE A 138 -8.26 -8.65 3.34
N ALA A 139 -9.29 -9.50 3.20
CA ALA A 139 -10.60 -9.29 3.84
C ALA A 139 -10.48 -9.20 5.37
N ARG A 140 -9.65 -10.07 5.96
CA ARG A 140 -9.38 -10.03 7.41
C ARG A 140 -8.60 -8.78 7.84
N ILE A 141 -7.56 -8.43 7.08
CA ILE A 141 -6.72 -7.25 7.36
C ILE A 141 -7.53 -5.97 7.23
N ALA A 142 -8.25 -5.80 6.13
CA ALA A 142 -9.06 -4.61 5.85
C ALA A 142 -10.38 -4.58 6.65
N ASN A 143 -10.73 -5.69 7.30
CA ASN A 143 -12.00 -5.88 8.03
C ASN A 143 -13.24 -5.61 7.16
N VAL A 144 -13.28 -6.22 5.98
CA VAL A 144 -14.38 -6.11 5.01
C VAL A 144 -14.71 -7.48 4.43
N PRO A 145 -15.92 -7.70 3.86
CA PRO A 145 -16.24 -8.93 3.15
C PRO A 145 -15.32 -9.17 1.94
N ILE A 146 -15.11 -10.45 1.57
CA ILE A 146 -14.31 -10.83 0.39
C ILE A 146 -14.83 -10.16 -0.89
N GLY A 147 -16.16 -10.10 -1.06
CA GLY A 147 -16.79 -9.41 -2.20
C GLY A 147 -16.41 -7.93 -2.30
N THR A 148 -16.25 -7.26 -1.16
CA THR A 148 -15.76 -5.87 -1.09
C THR A 148 -14.29 -5.78 -1.48
N VAL A 149 -13.45 -6.74 -1.10
CA VAL A 149 -12.05 -6.81 -1.55
C VAL A 149 -12.00 -6.92 -3.08
N MET A 150 -12.79 -7.83 -3.66
CA MET A 150 -12.85 -8.04 -5.11
C MET A 150 -13.30 -6.79 -5.86
N SER A 151 -14.36 -6.13 -5.41
CA SER A 151 -14.87 -4.90 -6.03
C SER A 151 -13.88 -3.73 -5.88
N ARG A 152 -13.25 -3.58 -4.72
CA ARG A 152 -12.21 -2.56 -4.50
C ARG A 152 -10.99 -2.79 -5.38
N LEU A 153 -10.53 -4.04 -5.53
CA LEU A 153 -9.41 -4.36 -6.42
C LEU A 153 -9.74 -4.08 -7.88
N ALA A 154 -10.92 -4.45 -8.35
CA ALA A 154 -11.36 -4.16 -9.71
C ALA A 154 -11.41 -2.64 -9.96
N ARG A 155 -11.93 -1.87 -9.01
CA ARG A 155 -11.97 -0.40 -9.08
C ARG A 155 -10.57 0.21 -9.03
N ALA A 156 -9.70 -0.25 -8.13
CA ALA A 156 -8.32 0.20 -8.00
C ALA A 156 -7.53 0.01 -9.30
N ARG A 157 -7.62 -1.17 -9.90
CA ARG A 157 -6.95 -1.49 -11.17
C ARG A 157 -7.46 -0.63 -12.32
N ARG A 158 -8.76 -0.36 -12.37
CA ARG A 158 -9.35 0.50 -13.39
C ARG A 158 -8.86 1.94 -13.25
N LEU A 159 -8.92 2.52 -12.06
CA LEU A 159 -8.44 3.87 -11.79
C LEU A 159 -6.95 4.02 -12.10
N LEU A 160 -6.16 3.01 -11.73
CA LEU A 160 -4.73 2.99 -12.03
C LEU A 160 -4.47 2.96 -13.54
N ALA A 161 -5.20 2.12 -14.29
CA ALA A 161 -5.08 2.03 -15.75
C ALA A 161 -5.50 3.34 -16.44
N GLU A 162 -6.54 4.00 -15.96
CA GLU A 162 -6.96 5.33 -16.44
C GLU A 162 -5.86 6.37 -16.17
N SER A 163 -5.32 6.43 -14.96
CA SER A 163 -4.21 7.32 -14.62
C SER A 163 -3.01 7.07 -15.52
N VAL A 164 -2.58 5.84 -15.69
CA VAL A 164 -1.46 5.47 -16.57
C VAL A 164 -1.69 5.90 -18.02
N ARG A 165 -2.90 5.74 -18.59
CA ARG A 165 -3.21 6.19 -19.96
C ARG A 165 -3.04 7.70 -20.15
N VAL A 166 -3.46 8.45 -19.18
CA VAL A 166 -3.42 9.90 -19.31
C VAL A 166 -2.02 10.44 -19.14
N ILE A 167 -1.21 9.83 -18.26
CA ILE A 167 0.22 10.10 -18.16
C ILE A 167 0.91 9.80 -19.52
N THR A 168 0.55 8.73 -20.24
CA THR A 168 1.05 8.41 -21.57
C THR A 168 0.80 9.50 -22.59
N LEU A 169 -0.41 10.01 -22.62
CA LEU A 169 -0.80 11.03 -23.59
C LEU A 169 -0.09 12.36 -23.32
N ALA A 170 0.04 12.76 -22.04
CA ALA A 170 0.70 14.01 -21.69
C ALA A 170 2.19 14.03 -22.03
N SER A 171 2.92 12.92 -21.78
CA SER A 171 4.35 12.82 -22.14
C SER A 171 4.55 12.90 -23.66
N ARG A 172 3.72 12.22 -24.46
CA ARG A 172 3.82 12.29 -25.93
C ARG A 172 3.64 13.72 -26.44
N LEU A 173 2.69 14.47 -25.91
CA LEU A 173 2.44 15.86 -26.30
C LEU A 173 3.57 16.82 -25.87
N GLN A 174 4.39 16.46 -24.89
CA GLN A 174 5.56 17.25 -24.48
C GLN A 174 6.80 16.95 -25.31
N THR A 175 6.90 15.75 -25.88
CA THR A 175 8.03 15.31 -26.70
C THR A 175 7.91 15.83 -28.16
N GLU A 176 6.71 16.21 -28.59
CA GLU A 176 6.43 16.75 -29.94
C GLU A 176 6.53 18.29 -30.02
N ARG A 177 7.03 18.95 -28.98
CA ARG A 177 7.29 20.41 -28.93
C ARG A 177 8.78 20.70 -28.86
#